data_a0e5cdea9192915b92e3d66107f4b0ea
#
_entry.id   a0e5cdea9192915b92e3d66107f4b0ea
#
_cell.length_a   1.000
_cell.length_b   1.000
_cell.length_c   1.000
_cell.angle_alpha   90.00
_cell.angle_beta   90.00
_cell.angle_gamma   90.00
#
_symmetry.space_group_name_H-M   'P 1'
#
loop_
_entity.id
_entity.type
_entity.pdbx_description
1 polymer ?
#
loop_
_entity_poly.entity_id
_entity_poly.type
_entity_poly.pdbx_seq_one_letter_code
_entity_poly.pdbx_strand_id
1 'polypeptide(L)'
;MKRFLILVSLFCLCTVAHAAQYFEAGVNYSGISTFSDSIVYIDSGAIVSSTGNNIIMNEPVYLYNSGHIDGTINTNGNTLVVYNSGLMNGGINPNGGLVKQVITAPSEITNIGMPMGQSPVVAIENYDNFDFNNLDSINAQSFIITDSSIVMDNFSDWQMCPENIELNGNVSLIINNPDSVNSGEVIKYTKSGTRIFVKINKLDKMYKPVLKVSNGGIVLDIVRETDYSVIFGNGNSDEDKRNTALETIRDNHPNDKLLKALDAADNLGEIKRLENLSYRFNHGILLRPIKMITKFSMSDLITNEKDLGVGVIPYYIMSDKMDAVDGHLYIGHKHDNLYFYAGVNLNKFEYSDELNDFSGLSYGMDFQSRQTFDKFWINEVLGFSLTSFKADYISMDGKIKNNPLGFSWYGDLSVGYDFNTDENIILTPIMGLSYQPYNIADVSETDSFVHIGADAKYFFVVDGIKYEYVLSAAYGTNGDLFANLKIGFTSVMDEAGVSLNTGVLKDDFDYHYKISLNAKVMF
;
A
#
# COMPACT_ATOMS: atom_id res chain seq x y z
N MET A 1 2.33 -37.49 -32.28
CA MET A 1 1.36 -36.56 -32.90
C MET A 1 2.01 -35.32 -33.51
N LYS A 2 2.99 -34.63 -32.85
CA LYS A 2 3.71 -33.48 -33.45
C LYS A 2 4.47 -33.79 -34.75
N ARG A 3 5.05 -35.00 -34.89
CA ARG A 3 5.78 -35.43 -36.13
C ARG A 3 4.86 -35.66 -37.33
N PHE A 4 3.59 -35.98 -37.12
CA PHE A 4 2.59 -36.19 -38.18
C PHE A 4 2.05 -34.87 -38.76
N LEU A 5 1.97 -33.83 -37.97
CA LEU A 5 1.51 -32.51 -38.43
C LEU A 5 2.56 -31.81 -39.32
N ILE A 6 3.85 -32.01 -39.05
CA ILE A 6 4.93 -31.45 -39.87
C ILE A 6 4.95 -32.11 -41.26
N LEU A 7 4.66 -33.41 -41.33
CA LEU A 7 4.58 -34.09 -42.63
C LEU A 7 3.37 -33.67 -43.47
N VAL A 8 2.24 -33.37 -42.82
CA VAL A 8 1.01 -32.94 -43.52
C VAL A 8 1.10 -31.50 -44.00
N SER A 9 1.75 -30.60 -43.26
CA SER A 9 2.01 -29.24 -43.72
C SER A 9 3.03 -29.14 -44.86
N LEU A 10 3.99 -30.08 -44.92
CA LEU A 10 4.90 -30.19 -46.06
C LEU A 10 4.19 -30.68 -47.34
N PHE A 11 3.16 -31.49 -47.24
CA PHE A 11 2.43 -32.03 -48.41
C PHE A 11 1.51 -31.02 -49.09
N CYS A 12 1.08 -29.94 -48.40
CA CYS A 12 0.25 -28.88 -48.97
C CYS A 12 1.03 -27.77 -49.70
N LEU A 13 2.36 -27.71 -49.61
CA LEU A 13 3.22 -26.73 -50.27
C LEU A 13 3.94 -27.29 -51.53
N CYS A 14 3.72 -28.56 -51.92
CA CYS A 14 4.37 -29.16 -53.08
C CYS A 14 3.56 -28.96 -54.36
N THR A 15 3.67 -27.79 -54.99
CA THR A 15 3.50 -27.68 -56.46
C THR A 15 4.80 -27.31 -57.19
N VAL A 16 5.93 -27.26 -56.49
CA VAL A 16 7.27 -27.30 -57.10
C VAL A 16 8.04 -28.40 -56.37
N ALA A 17 8.30 -29.51 -57.04
CA ALA A 17 9.10 -30.59 -56.48
C ALA A 17 10.55 -30.07 -56.28
N HIS A 18 10.82 -29.48 -55.11
CA HIS A 18 12.20 -29.31 -54.67
C HIS A 18 12.66 -30.65 -54.13
N ALA A 19 13.72 -31.20 -54.69
CA ALA A 19 14.37 -32.37 -54.14
C ALA A 19 14.89 -32.05 -52.73
N ALA A 20 14.75 -32.95 -51.79
CA ALA A 20 15.29 -32.82 -50.46
C ALA A 20 16.36 -33.85 -50.23
N GLN A 21 17.52 -33.43 -49.76
CA GLN A 21 18.64 -34.31 -49.41
C GLN A 21 18.49 -34.76 -47.95
N TYR A 22 18.49 -36.07 -47.72
CA TYR A 22 18.34 -36.65 -46.39
C TYR A 22 19.58 -37.41 -45.96
N PHE A 23 20.03 -37.16 -44.73
CA PHE A 23 21.07 -37.91 -44.04
C PHE A 23 20.45 -38.63 -42.84
N GLU A 24 20.29 -39.92 -42.92
CA GLU A 24 19.52 -40.75 -41.98
C GLU A 24 20.24 -40.92 -40.63
N ALA A 25 19.47 -41.05 -39.59
CA ALA A 25 19.95 -41.21 -38.23
C ALA A 25 20.89 -42.42 -38.07
N GLY A 26 22.00 -42.21 -37.35
CA GLY A 26 22.99 -43.27 -37.04
C GLY A 26 23.89 -43.68 -38.21
N VAL A 27 23.85 -42.99 -39.33
CA VAL A 27 24.69 -43.23 -40.48
C VAL A 27 25.83 -42.20 -40.54
N ASN A 28 27.04 -42.71 -40.91
CA ASN A 28 28.19 -41.83 -41.13
C ASN A 28 28.40 -41.67 -42.66
N TYR A 29 28.16 -40.44 -43.11
CA TYR A 29 28.34 -40.05 -44.51
C TYR A 29 29.69 -39.34 -44.67
N SER A 30 30.62 -40.00 -45.22
CA SER A 30 31.97 -39.46 -45.51
C SER A 30 32.10 -39.05 -46.97
N GLY A 31 32.90 -38.00 -47.21
CA GLY A 31 33.19 -37.58 -48.57
C GLY A 31 32.14 -36.66 -49.21
N ILE A 32 31.29 -36.07 -48.42
CA ILE A 32 30.29 -35.06 -48.88
C ILE A 32 31.04 -33.80 -49.31
N SER A 33 30.92 -33.45 -50.59
CA SER A 33 31.54 -32.25 -51.15
C SER A 33 30.54 -31.12 -51.45
N THR A 34 29.26 -31.46 -51.57
CA THR A 34 28.20 -30.49 -51.94
C THR A 34 26.89 -30.80 -51.24
N PHE A 35 26.14 -29.74 -50.91
CA PHE A 35 24.69 -29.83 -50.74
C PHE A 35 24.07 -29.52 -52.10
N SER A 36 23.36 -30.51 -52.67
CA SER A 36 22.86 -30.48 -54.04
C SER A 36 21.39 -30.07 -54.15
N ASP A 37 20.70 -30.05 -53.04
CA ASP A 37 19.26 -29.77 -52.97
C ASP A 37 18.96 -28.54 -52.09
N SER A 38 17.91 -27.82 -52.44
CA SER A 38 17.51 -26.62 -51.72
C SER A 38 17.00 -26.86 -50.27
N ILE A 39 16.71 -28.11 -49.91
CA ILE A 39 16.37 -28.52 -48.56
C ILE A 39 17.27 -29.69 -48.15
N VAL A 40 17.94 -29.54 -47.00
CA VAL A 40 18.85 -30.57 -46.46
C VAL A 40 18.42 -30.92 -45.04
N TYR A 41 18.16 -32.20 -44.78
CA TYR A 41 17.86 -32.74 -43.46
C TYR A 41 18.99 -33.63 -42.97
N ILE A 42 19.48 -33.41 -41.78
CA ILE A 42 20.47 -34.23 -41.10
C ILE A 42 19.85 -34.71 -39.79
N ASP A 43 19.47 -35.95 -39.72
CA ASP A 43 18.80 -36.56 -38.58
C ASP A 43 19.72 -36.72 -37.36
N SER A 44 19.14 -36.82 -36.19
CA SER A 44 19.87 -37.05 -34.95
C SER A 44 20.72 -38.32 -34.99
N GLY A 45 22.02 -38.16 -34.72
CA GLY A 45 23.00 -39.26 -34.81
C GLY A 45 23.58 -39.52 -36.21
N ALA A 46 23.13 -38.80 -37.25
CA ALA A 46 23.83 -38.78 -38.55
C ALA A 46 25.14 -37.98 -38.42
N ILE A 47 26.18 -38.42 -39.07
CA ILE A 47 27.47 -37.71 -39.19
C ILE A 47 27.72 -37.41 -40.64
N VAL A 48 27.83 -36.14 -41.00
CA VAL A 48 28.15 -35.69 -42.36
C VAL A 48 29.56 -35.11 -42.38
N SER A 49 30.49 -35.78 -43.01
CA SER A 49 31.88 -35.36 -43.08
C SER A 49 32.32 -35.03 -44.52
N SER A 50 33.04 -33.92 -44.70
CA SER A 50 33.49 -33.43 -45.98
C SER A 50 34.81 -34.09 -46.42
N THR A 51 35.00 -34.23 -47.74
CA THR A 51 36.33 -34.46 -48.35
C THR A 51 37.01 -33.09 -48.53
N GLY A 52 38.10 -32.84 -47.80
CA GLY A 52 38.86 -31.61 -47.98
C GLY A 52 38.33 -30.40 -47.22
N ASN A 53 37.60 -30.62 -46.14
CA ASN A 53 37.10 -29.65 -45.18
C ASN A 53 36.02 -28.66 -45.68
N ASN A 54 35.52 -28.77 -46.92
CA ASN A 54 34.46 -27.87 -47.41
C ASN A 54 33.28 -28.66 -48.01
N ILE A 55 32.08 -28.24 -47.62
CA ILE A 55 30.80 -28.62 -48.23
C ILE A 55 30.30 -27.41 -49.02
N ILE A 56 30.23 -27.50 -50.34
CA ILE A 56 29.88 -26.36 -51.20
C ILE A 56 28.37 -26.36 -51.46
N MET A 57 27.76 -25.20 -51.42
CA MET A 57 26.38 -25.00 -51.86
C MET A 57 26.34 -24.49 -53.29
N ASN A 58 25.57 -25.16 -54.14
CA ASN A 58 25.37 -24.72 -55.52
C ASN A 58 24.10 -23.88 -55.75
N GLU A 59 23.22 -23.86 -54.75
CA GLU A 59 21.97 -23.09 -54.73
C GLU A 59 21.63 -22.68 -53.30
N PRO A 60 20.61 -21.82 -53.07
CA PRO A 60 20.13 -21.48 -51.73
C PRO A 60 19.64 -22.73 -50.99
N VAL A 61 20.08 -22.92 -49.74
CA VAL A 61 19.78 -24.11 -48.93
C VAL A 61 19.08 -23.75 -47.63
N TYR A 62 18.03 -24.52 -47.30
CA TYR A 62 17.45 -24.62 -45.97
C TYR A 62 18.00 -25.87 -45.30
N LEU A 63 18.86 -25.70 -44.31
CA LEU A 63 19.53 -26.78 -43.60
C LEU A 63 18.87 -27.03 -42.25
N TYR A 64 18.31 -28.22 -42.09
CA TYR A 64 17.76 -28.70 -40.81
C TYR A 64 18.73 -29.72 -40.23
N ASN A 65 19.56 -29.29 -39.30
CA ASN A 65 20.59 -30.15 -38.70
C ASN A 65 20.21 -30.56 -37.27
N SER A 66 19.95 -31.84 -37.07
CA SER A 66 19.83 -32.46 -35.74
C SER A 66 20.98 -33.46 -35.47
N GLY A 67 21.88 -33.65 -36.41
CA GLY A 67 23.03 -34.57 -36.36
C GLY A 67 24.35 -33.83 -36.15
N HIS A 68 25.39 -34.31 -36.79
CA HIS A 68 26.74 -33.77 -36.71
C HIS A 68 27.28 -33.46 -38.10
N ILE A 69 27.73 -32.22 -38.33
CA ILE A 69 28.45 -31.80 -39.53
C ILE A 69 29.91 -31.60 -39.17
N ASP A 70 30.77 -32.32 -39.86
CA ASP A 70 32.23 -32.22 -39.70
C ASP A 70 32.84 -31.70 -41.02
N GLY A 71 33.01 -30.40 -41.10
CA GLY A 71 33.48 -29.68 -42.28
C GLY A 71 32.84 -28.28 -42.41
N THR A 72 33.54 -27.38 -43.06
CA THR A 72 33.07 -26.02 -43.30
C THR A 72 32.03 -25.98 -44.42
N ILE A 73 30.87 -25.41 -44.19
CA ILE A 73 29.87 -25.12 -45.23
C ILE A 73 30.29 -23.84 -45.95
N ASN A 74 30.52 -23.92 -47.26
CA ASN A 74 30.80 -22.77 -48.11
C ASN A 74 29.57 -22.45 -48.95
N THR A 75 28.96 -21.28 -48.70
CA THR A 75 27.71 -20.88 -49.37
C THR A 75 27.91 -20.54 -50.86
N ASN A 76 29.15 -20.30 -51.29
CA ASN A 76 29.50 -19.95 -52.67
C ASN A 76 28.63 -18.78 -53.21
N GLY A 77 28.33 -17.77 -52.36
CA GLY A 77 27.50 -16.63 -52.70
C GLY A 77 25.99 -16.86 -52.58
N ASN A 78 25.56 -18.06 -52.21
CA ASN A 78 24.14 -18.40 -52.05
C ASN A 78 23.62 -18.10 -50.65
N THR A 79 22.30 -18.05 -50.49
CA THR A 79 21.63 -17.90 -49.18
C THR A 79 21.58 -19.25 -48.46
N LEU A 80 22.04 -19.30 -47.21
CA LEU A 80 21.90 -20.44 -46.31
C LEU A 80 21.00 -20.05 -45.11
N VAL A 81 19.91 -20.78 -44.92
CA VAL A 81 19.07 -20.71 -43.73
C VAL A 81 19.31 -21.98 -42.91
N VAL A 82 19.76 -21.83 -41.67
CA VAL A 82 20.12 -22.94 -40.79
C VAL A 82 19.18 -23.02 -39.62
N TYR A 83 18.56 -24.18 -39.45
CA TYR A 83 17.86 -24.63 -38.25
C TYR A 83 18.74 -25.69 -37.60
N ASN A 84 19.50 -25.34 -36.57
CA ASN A 84 20.51 -26.23 -36.00
C ASN A 84 20.21 -26.59 -34.56
N SER A 85 19.89 -27.86 -34.32
CA SER A 85 19.81 -28.48 -32.99
C SER A 85 20.92 -29.53 -32.76
N GLY A 86 21.81 -29.72 -33.76
CA GLY A 86 22.93 -30.64 -33.74
C GLY A 86 24.28 -29.93 -33.57
N LEU A 87 25.36 -30.65 -33.97
CA LEU A 87 26.73 -30.15 -33.87
C LEU A 87 27.28 -29.75 -35.25
N MET A 88 27.97 -28.61 -35.32
CA MET A 88 28.67 -28.12 -36.51
C MET A 88 30.12 -27.78 -36.17
N ASN A 89 31.05 -28.66 -36.50
CA ASN A 89 32.47 -28.50 -36.13
C ASN A 89 33.30 -27.62 -37.08
N GLY A 90 32.88 -27.45 -38.32
CA GLY A 90 33.68 -26.75 -39.31
C GLY A 90 33.29 -25.29 -39.55
N GLY A 91 32.17 -24.87 -39.00
CA GLY A 91 31.64 -23.53 -39.21
C GLY A 91 31.03 -23.28 -40.60
N ILE A 92 30.73 -22.03 -40.91
CA ILE A 92 30.14 -21.58 -42.17
C ILE A 92 31.02 -20.49 -42.79
N ASN A 93 31.36 -20.65 -44.07
CA ASN A 93 32.01 -19.62 -44.88
C ASN A 93 30.97 -18.97 -45.83
N PRO A 94 30.52 -17.76 -45.61
CA PRO A 94 29.49 -17.10 -46.41
C PRO A 94 29.93 -16.82 -47.85
N ASN A 95 31.21 -16.57 -48.07
CA ASN A 95 31.79 -16.26 -49.39
C ASN A 95 30.91 -15.35 -50.26
N GLY A 96 30.39 -14.25 -49.62
CA GLY A 96 29.48 -13.28 -50.24
C GLY A 96 27.99 -13.65 -50.22
N GLY A 97 27.62 -14.82 -49.70
CA GLY A 97 26.23 -15.23 -49.49
C GLY A 97 25.64 -14.73 -48.15
N LEU A 98 24.33 -14.79 -48.07
CA LEU A 98 23.61 -14.50 -46.82
C LEU A 98 23.52 -15.78 -45.98
N VAL A 99 23.91 -15.70 -44.72
CA VAL A 99 23.69 -16.77 -43.74
C VAL A 99 22.70 -16.31 -42.69
N LYS A 100 21.58 -17.03 -42.55
CA LYS A 100 20.56 -16.84 -41.54
C LYS A 100 20.50 -18.06 -40.64
N GLN A 101 20.86 -17.90 -39.39
CA GLN A 101 20.62 -18.93 -38.38
C GLN A 101 19.27 -18.68 -37.70
N VAL A 102 18.44 -19.70 -37.62
CA VAL A 102 17.12 -19.64 -36.96
C VAL A 102 17.20 -20.39 -35.64
N ILE A 103 16.81 -19.72 -34.56
CA ILE A 103 16.76 -20.26 -33.20
C ILE A 103 15.29 -20.34 -32.78
N THR A 104 14.83 -21.57 -32.54
CA THR A 104 13.42 -21.85 -32.16
C THR A 104 13.27 -22.51 -30.79
N ALA A 105 14.38 -22.94 -30.19
CA ALA A 105 14.40 -23.62 -28.89
C ALA A 105 15.73 -23.41 -28.15
N PRO A 106 15.76 -23.51 -26.80
CA PRO A 106 16.95 -23.25 -25.97
C PRO A 106 18.19 -24.09 -26.31
N SER A 107 17.99 -25.32 -26.83
CA SER A 107 19.08 -26.24 -27.20
C SER A 107 19.78 -25.90 -28.51
N GLU A 108 19.31 -24.92 -29.23
CA GLU A 108 19.77 -24.59 -30.60
C GLU A 108 20.80 -23.46 -30.66
N ILE A 109 21.16 -22.89 -29.50
CA ILE A 109 22.23 -21.88 -29.42
C ILE A 109 23.57 -22.57 -29.53
N THR A 110 24.00 -22.85 -30.76
CA THR A 110 25.30 -23.45 -31.02
C THR A 110 26.23 -22.41 -31.63
N ASN A 111 27.48 -22.37 -31.14
CA ASN A 111 28.52 -21.56 -31.73
C ASN A 111 28.75 -22.04 -33.17
N ILE A 112 28.25 -21.30 -34.13
CA ILE A 112 28.66 -21.45 -35.52
C ILE A 112 30.00 -20.73 -35.66
N GLY A 113 31.09 -21.47 -35.69
CA GLY A 113 32.43 -20.91 -35.89
C GLY A 113 32.47 -20.15 -37.21
N MET A 114 32.54 -18.80 -37.14
CA MET A 114 32.60 -17.94 -38.31
C MET A 114 34.04 -17.55 -38.64
N PRO A 115 34.46 -17.55 -39.92
CA PRO A 115 35.69 -16.90 -40.34
C PRO A 115 35.64 -15.40 -40.12
N MET A 116 36.78 -14.80 -39.79
CA MET A 116 36.88 -13.35 -39.61
C MET A 116 36.40 -12.59 -40.85
N GLY A 117 35.41 -11.67 -40.66
CA GLY A 117 35.05 -10.69 -41.67
C GLY A 117 33.57 -10.59 -42.08
N GLN A 118 32.74 -11.57 -41.76
CA GLN A 118 31.28 -11.53 -42.03
C GLN A 118 30.49 -12.20 -40.91
N SER A 119 29.62 -11.48 -40.28
CA SER A 119 28.76 -12.01 -39.22
C SER A 119 27.38 -12.41 -39.77
N PRO A 120 26.80 -13.54 -39.36
CA PRO A 120 25.53 -14.00 -39.86
C PRO A 120 24.36 -13.10 -39.36
N VAL A 121 23.27 -13.18 -40.11
CA VAL A 121 21.96 -12.77 -39.58
C VAL A 121 21.43 -13.90 -38.69
N VAL A 122 21.12 -13.60 -37.45
CA VAL A 122 20.49 -14.55 -36.51
C VAL A 122 19.01 -14.22 -36.42
N ALA A 123 18.16 -15.21 -36.63
CA ALA A 123 16.72 -15.08 -36.48
C ALA A 123 16.26 -15.86 -35.24
N ILE A 124 15.51 -15.20 -34.38
CA ILE A 124 14.81 -15.79 -33.23
C ILE A 124 13.34 -15.84 -33.62
N GLU A 125 12.80 -17.02 -33.81
CA GLU A 125 11.44 -17.20 -34.34
C GLU A 125 10.62 -18.12 -33.43
N ASN A 126 9.41 -17.66 -33.06
CA ASN A 126 8.47 -18.42 -32.22
C ASN A 126 9.09 -18.96 -30.92
N TYR A 127 9.95 -18.17 -30.32
CA TYR A 127 10.69 -18.55 -29.11
C TYR A 127 10.06 -17.94 -27.87
N ASP A 128 9.68 -18.78 -26.93
CA ASP A 128 9.11 -18.31 -25.65
C ASP A 128 10.22 -18.07 -24.62
N ASN A 129 10.29 -16.82 -24.14
CA ASN A 129 11.22 -16.40 -23.09
C ASN A 129 12.72 -16.59 -23.44
N PHE A 130 13.12 -16.12 -24.61
CA PHE A 130 14.52 -16.07 -24.99
C PHE A 130 15.30 -15.17 -24.05
N ASP A 131 16.32 -15.71 -23.39
CA ASP A 131 17.18 -14.94 -22.50
C ASP A 131 18.08 -13.99 -23.31
N PHE A 132 17.94 -12.69 -23.09
CA PHE A 132 18.66 -11.66 -23.81
C PHE A 132 20.18 -11.75 -23.65
N ASN A 133 20.67 -12.21 -22.51
CA ASN A 133 22.10 -12.40 -22.26
C ASN A 133 22.74 -13.38 -23.26
N ASN A 134 21.94 -14.25 -23.88
CA ASN A 134 22.45 -15.15 -24.91
C ASN A 134 22.79 -14.42 -26.21
N LEU A 135 22.25 -13.22 -26.48
CA LEU A 135 22.61 -12.45 -27.68
C LEU A 135 24.07 -11.99 -27.64
N ASP A 136 24.59 -11.63 -26.48
CA ASP A 136 25.98 -11.20 -26.33
C ASP A 136 26.98 -12.34 -26.63
N SER A 137 26.54 -13.59 -26.44
CA SER A 137 27.35 -14.78 -26.75
C SER A 137 27.30 -15.18 -28.23
N ILE A 138 26.35 -14.62 -29.00
CA ILE A 138 26.13 -14.93 -30.40
C ILE A 138 26.84 -13.87 -31.27
N ASN A 139 27.89 -14.27 -31.97
CA ASN A 139 28.60 -13.38 -32.87
C ASN A 139 27.79 -13.17 -34.17
N ALA A 140 26.84 -12.23 -34.15
CA ALA A 140 26.00 -11.89 -35.29
C ALA A 140 26.10 -10.40 -35.64
N GLN A 141 25.95 -10.07 -36.93
CA GLN A 141 25.91 -8.69 -37.43
C GLN A 141 24.52 -8.07 -37.28
N SER A 142 23.48 -8.89 -37.35
CA SER A 142 22.09 -8.46 -37.17
C SER A 142 21.24 -9.59 -36.61
N PHE A 143 20.21 -9.17 -35.86
CA PHE A 143 19.22 -10.06 -35.29
C PHE A 143 17.85 -9.77 -35.89
N ILE A 144 17.08 -10.80 -36.19
CA ILE A 144 15.67 -10.70 -36.59
C ILE A 144 14.88 -11.48 -35.55
N ILE A 145 13.98 -10.82 -34.84
CA ILE A 145 13.16 -11.40 -33.80
C ILE A 145 11.71 -11.42 -34.29
N THR A 146 11.13 -12.60 -34.43
CA THR A 146 9.79 -12.77 -35.00
C THR A 146 8.92 -13.59 -34.08
N ASP A 147 7.72 -13.09 -33.75
CA ASP A 147 6.70 -13.79 -32.94
C ASP A 147 7.26 -14.43 -31.68
N SER A 148 8.13 -13.72 -30.97
CA SER A 148 8.93 -14.26 -29.86
C SER A 148 8.84 -13.37 -28.62
N SER A 149 9.11 -13.97 -27.45
CA SER A 149 9.30 -13.21 -26.22
C SER A 149 10.77 -13.19 -25.78
N ILE A 150 11.24 -12.02 -25.40
CA ILE A 150 12.62 -11.75 -24.99
C ILE A 150 12.60 -11.37 -23.51
N VAL A 151 13.39 -12.07 -22.72
CA VAL A 151 13.58 -11.79 -21.28
C VAL A 151 14.91 -11.10 -21.09
N MET A 152 14.92 -9.99 -20.39
CA MET A 152 16.13 -9.23 -20.02
C MET A 152 16.09 -8.86 -18.54
N ASP A 153 17.25 -8.76 -17.93
CA ASP A 153 17.34 -8.32 -16.55
C ASP A 153 17.21 -6.81 -16.44
N ASN A 154 17.93 -6.07 -17.26
CA ASN A 154 17.85 -4.61 -17.29
C ASN A 154 17.49 -4.09 -18.67
N PHE A 155 16.72 -3.03 -18.74
CA PHE A 155 16.38 -2.39 -20.02
C PHE A 155 17.59 -1.72 -20.69
N SER A 156 18.59 -1.32 -19.92
CA SER A 156 19.86 -0.81 -20.44
C SER A 156 20.57 -1.80 -21.36
N ASP A 157 20.39 -3.10 -21.13
CA ASP A 157 20.99 -4.17 -21.95
C ASP A 157 20.45 -4.13 -23.38
N TRP A 158 19.15 -3.80 -23.52
CA TRP A 158 18.53 -3.56 -24.82
C TRP A 158 19.12 -2.36 -25.56
N GLN A 159 19.46 -1.29 -24.85
CA GLN A 159 20.03 -0.07 -25.45
C GLN A 159 21.45 -0.29 -25.97
N MET A 160 22.21 -1.21 -25.37
CA MET A 160 23.55 -1.57 -25.80
C MET A 160 23.57 -2.55 -26.99
N CYS A 161 22.40 -3.03 -27.40
CA CYS A 161 22.27 -3.92 -28.55
C CYS A 161 22.85 -3.34 -29.84
N PRO A 162 23.41 -4.18 -30.70
CA PRO A 162 23.93 -3.76 -32.02
C PRO A 162 22.83 -3.05 -32.82
N GLU A 163 23.25 -2.12 -33.69
CA GLU A 163 22.33 -1.25 -34.47
C GLU A 163 21.41 -2.01 -35.44
N ASN A 164 21.57 -3.32 -35.57
CA ASN A 164 20.90 -4.14 -36.56
C ASN A 164 19.95 -5.18 -35.96
N ILE A 165 19.02 -4.74 -35.11
CA ILE A 165 17.90 -5.59 -34.65
C ILE A 165 16.65 -5.25 -35.43
N GLU A 166 15.97 -6.22 -36.03
CA GLU A 166 14.68 -6.11 -36.69
C GLU A 166 13.63 -6.91 -35.91
N LEU A 167 12.54 -6.24 -35.51
CA LEU A 167 11.41 -6.87 -34.82
C LEU A 167 10.26 -7.07 -35.79
N ASN A 168 9.71 -8.29 -35.86
CA ASN A 168 8.62 -8.66 -36.75
C ASN A 168 7.49 -9.37 -35.99
N GLY A 169 6.25 -9.24 -36.47
CA GLY A 169 5.10 -9.93 -35.88
C GLY A 169 4.76 -9.46 -34.47
N ASN A 170 4.51 -10.38 -33.54
CA ASN A 170 4.19 -10.11 -32.16
C ASN A 170 5.43 -10.35 -31.28
N VAL A 171 6.03 -9.30 -30.77
CA VAL A 171 7.22 -9.39 -29.93
C VAL A 171 6.89 -8.94 -28.52
N SER A 172 7.22 -9.79 -27.54
CA SER A 172 7.07 -9.46 -26.12
C SER A 172 8.44 -9.19 -25.50
N LEU A 173 8.59 -8.03 -24.86
CA LEU A 173 9.76 -7.67 -24.07
C LEU A 173 9.42 -7.84 -22.59
N ILE A 174 10.13 -8.71 -21.90
CA ILE A 174 9.93 -9.01 -20.47
C ILE A 174 11.15 -8.51 -19.71
N ILE A 175 10.96 -7.50 -18.87
CA ILE A 175 12.02 -6.87 -18.09
C ILE A 175 11.89 -7.33 -16.64
N ASN A 176 12.96 -7.86 -16.06
CA ASN A 176 12.95 -8.41 -14.71
C ASN A 176 13.17 -7.35 -13.62
N ASN A 177 13.99 -6.33 -13.90
CA ASN A 177 14.30 -5.26 -12.97
C ASN A 177 13.52 -3.98 -13.34
N PRO A 178 12.46 -3.61 -12.59
CA PRO A 178 11.68 -2.41 -12.86
C PRO A 178 12.49 -1.13 -12.71
N ASP A 179 13.48 -1.09 -11.81
CA ASP A 179 14.30 0.10 -11.56
C ASP A 179 15.26 0.43 -12.71
N SER A 180 15.42 -0.50 -13.66
CA SER A 180 16.24 -0.29 -14.86
C SER A 180 15.53 0.49 -15.95
N VAL A 181 14.22 0.71 -15.83
CA VAL A 181 13.41 1.35 -16.87
C VAL A 181 13.15 2.80 -16.49
N ASN A 182 13.66 3.74 -17.31
CA ASN A 182 13.34 5.14 -17.18
C ASN A 182 12.25 5.54 -18.19
N SER A 183 11.38 6.47 -17.83
CA SER A 183 10.39 7.00 -18.73
C SER A 183 11.05 7.73 -19.90
N GLY A 184 10.54 7.52 -21.12
CA GLY A 184 11.07 8.16 -22.33
C GLY A 184 12.13 7.35 -23.08
N GLU A 185 12.41 6.11 -22.67
CA GLU A 185 13.36 5.25 -23.37
C GLU A 185 12.84 4.76 -24.72
N VAL A 186 13.72 4.71 -25.72
CA VAL A 186 13.34 4.38 -27.09
C VAL A 186 13.62 2.92 -27.41
N ILE A 187 12.57 2.18 -27.78
CA ILE A 187 12.71 0.86 -28.41
C ILE A 187 13.02 1.09 -29.89
N LYS A 188 14.28 0.89 -30.23
CA LYS A 188 14.73 1.02 -31.63
C LYS A 188 14.25 -0.21 -32.45
N TYR A 189 14.19 -0.06 -33.80
CA TYR A 189 14.17 -1.19 -34.74
C TYR A 189 12.85 -1.94 -34.89
N THR A 190 11.76 -1.22 -35.12
CA THR A 190 10.49 -1.86 -35.45
C THR A 190 10.20 -1.80 -36.94
N LYS A 191 9.77 -2.91 -37.54
CA LYS A 191 9.22 -2.96 -38.89
C LYS A 191 7.75 -2.58 -38.91
N SER A 192 7.28 -2.04 -40.02
CA SER A 192 5.85 -1.74 -40.19
C SER A 192 4.99 -3.00 -39.97
N GLY A 193 4.00 -2.91 -39.08
CA GLY A 193 3.11 -4.02 -38.73
C GLY A 193 3.53 -4.82 -37.50
N THR A 194 4.69 -4.55 -36.90
CA THR A 194 5.12 -5.16 -35.65
C THR A 194 4.24 -4.73 -34.48
N ARG A 195 3.85 -5.67 -33.65
CA ARG A 195 3.16 -5.43 -32.37
C ARG A 195 4.12 -5.73 -31.23
N ILE A 196 4.41 -4.73 -30.42
CA ILE A 196 5.29 -4.89 -29.27
C ILE A 196 4.46 -4.87 -28.01
N PHE A 197 4.70 -5.86 -27.15
CA PHE A 197 4.15 -5.95 -25.80
C PHE A 197 5.30 -5.79 -24.83
N VAL A 198 5.11 -4.97 -23.78
CA VAL A 198 6.11 -4.83 -22.73
C VAL A 198 5.50 -5.27 -21.41
N LYS A 199 6.19 -6.17 -20.74
CA LYS A 199 5.89 -6.63 -19.39
C LYS A 199 7.09 -6.33 -18.50
N ILE A 200 6.87 -5.59 -17.43
CA ILE A 200 7.90 -5.32 -16.43
C ILE A 200 7.53 -6.13 -15.19
N ASN A 201 8.36 -7.12 -14.87
CA ASN A 201 8.14 -7.95 -13.70
C ASN A 201 8.36 -7.13 -12.42
N LYS A 202 7.54 -7.37 -11.39
CA LYS A 202 7.60 -6.65 -10.10
C LYS A 202 7.37 -5.13 -10.19
N LEU A 203 6.91 -4.61 -11.33
CA LEU A 203 6.47 -3.22 -11.39
C LEU A 203 5.32 -3.02 -10.40
N ASP A 204 5.37 -1.94 -9.63
CA ASP A 204 4.28 -1.60 -8.71
C ASP A 204 2.98 -1.42 -9.51
N LYS A 205 1.86 -1.92 -8.96
CA LYS A 205 0.54 -1.89 -9.60
C LYS A 205 0.05 -0.47 -9.93
N MET A 206 0.64 0.53 -9.28
CA MET A 206 0.37 1.94 -9.57
C MET A 206 0.95 2.42 -10.91
N TYR A 207 1.83 1.64 -11.50
CA TYR A 207 2.50 2.02 -12.74
C TYR A 207 2.26 0.99 -13.83
N LYS A 208 2.14 1.47 -15.05
CA LYS A 208 2.04 0.62 -16.25
C LYS A 208 2.99 1.10 -17.34
N PRO A 209 3.59 0.17 -18.10
CA PRO A 209 4.32 0.53 -19.30
C PRO A 209 3.35 1.00 -20.39
N VAL A 210 3.67 2.11 -21.04
CA VAL A 210 2.91 2.66 -22.17
C VAL A 210 3.84 2.87 -23.33
N LEU A 211 3.48 2.34 -24.48
CA LEU A 211 4.23 2.51 -25.73
C LEU A 211 3.65 3.64 -26.56
N LYS A 212 4.50 4.60 -26.93
CA LYS A 212 4.13 5.73 -27.78
C LYS A 212 4.96 5.74 -29.05
N VAL A 213 4.32 5.91 -30.20
CA VAL A 213 5.03 6.06 -31.48
C VAL A 213 5.66 7.44 -31.56
N SER A 214 6.95 7.50 -31.84
CA SER A 214 7.75 8.71 -32.01
C SER A 214 8.56 8.65 -33.31
N ASN A 215 9.10 9.79 -33.77
CA ASN A 215 9.90 9.88 -34.98
C ASN A 215 11.20 9.06 -34.98
N GLY A 216 11.62 8.55 -33.84
CA GLY A 216 12.83 7.73 -33.68
C GLY A 216 12.58 6.25 -33.31
N GLY A 217 11.32 5.82 -33.28
CA GLY A 217 10.94 4.48 -32.87
C GLY A 217 9.73 4.47 -31.93
N ILE A 218 9.61 3.47 -31.11
CA ILE A 218 8.59 3.37 -30.08
C ILE A 218 9.23 3.82 -28.74
N VAL A 219 8.60 4.76 -28.07
CA VAL A 219 9.03 5.24 -26.75
C VAL A 219 8.30 4.43 -25.69
N LEU A 220 9.05 3.89 -24.74
CA LEU A 220 8.53 3.27 -23.53
C LEU A 220 8.44 4.31 -22.42
N ASP A 221 7.25 4.57 -21.97
CA ASP A 221 6.98 5.41 -20.80
C ASP A 221 6.46 4.55 -19.65
N ILE A 222 6.86 4.87 -18.44
CA ILE A 222 6.24 4.37 -17.23
C ILE A 222 5.25 5.44 -16.76
N VAL A 223 3.97 5.14 -16.87
CA VAL A 223 2.90 6.07 -16.53
C VAL A 223 2.21 5.60 -15.27
N ARG A 224 2.02 6.53 -14.33
CA ARG A 224 1.23 6.26 -13.14
C ARG A 224 -0.23 6.02 -13.50
N GLU A 225 -0.78 4.93 -12.99
CA GLU A 225 -2.20 4.65 -13.07
C GLU A 225 -2.96 5.46 -12.02
N THR A 226 -3.91 6.26 -12.45
CA THR A 226 -4.73 7.10 -11.56
C THR A 226 -6.11 6.51 -11.29
N ASP A 227 -6.48 5.46 -12.00
CA ASP A 227 -7.73 4.73 -11.77
C ASP A 227 -7.51 3.69 -10.67
N TYR A 228 -8.13 3.91 -9.53
CA TYR A 228 -8.01 3.01 -8.37
C TYR A 228 -8.56 1.61 -8.66
N SER A 229 -9.50 1.44 -9.60
CA SER A 229 -9.97 0.12 -10.00
C SER A 229 -8.88 -0.72 -10.64
N VAL A 230 -7.95 -0.09 -11.36
CA VAL A 230 -6.80 -0.76 -11.97
C VAL A 230 -5.71 -1.05 -10.93
N ILE A 231 -5.50 -0.13 -9.99
CA ILE A 231 -4.49 -0.28 -8.93
C ILE A 231 -4.82 -1.46 -8.00
N PHE A 232 -6.07 -1.56 -7.58
CA PHE A 232 -6.51 -2.57 -6.60
C PHE A 232 -7.14 -3.82 -7.23
N GLY A 233 -7.50 -3.81 -8.50
CA GLY A 233 -8.07 -4.93 -9.26
C GLY A 233 -9.55 -4.76 -9.63
N ASN A 234 -9.99 -5.54 -10.58
CA ASN A 234 -11.37 -5.58 -11.09
C ASN A 234 -12.01 -6.93 -10.76
N GLY A 235 -12.91 -7.01 -9.85
CA GLY A 235 -13.65 -8.23 -9.52
C GLY A 235 -14.60 -8.01 -8.35
N ASN A 236 -15.15 -9.05 -7.79
CA ASN A 236 -16.08 -8.99 -6.66
C ASN A 236 -15.39 -8.96 -5.29
N SER A 237 -14.16 -8.48 -5.21
CA SER A 237 -13.39 -8.42 -3.97
C SER A 237 -13.75 -7.17 -3.14
N ASP A 238 -13.38 -7.18 -1.86
CA ASP A 238 -13.55 -6.00 -1.00
C ASP A 238 -12.69 -4.83 -1.48
N GLU A 239 -11.60 -5.10 -2.19
CA GLU A 239 -10.76 -4.10 -2.83
C GLU A 239 -11.50 -3.31 -3.92
N ASP A 240 -12.33 -3.95 -4.75
CA ASP A 240 -13.13 -3.25 -5.78
C ASP A 240 -14.19 -2.33 -5.18
N LYS A 241 -14.78 -2.73 -4.07
CA LYS A 241 -15.75 -1.89 -3.37
C LYS A 241 -15.09 -0.62 -2.84
N ARG A 242 -13.87 -0.74 -2.31
CA ARG A 242 -13.07 0.40 -1.85
C ARG A 242 -12.76 1.36 -3.01
N ASN A 243 -12.37 0.83 -4.16
CA ASN A 243 -12.07 1.63 -5.34
C ASN A 243 -13.26 2.42 -5.82
N THR A 244 -14.41 1.77 -5.95
CA THR A 244 -15.66 2.44 -6.32
C THR A 244 -16.01 3.55 -5.33
N ALA A 245 -15.77 3.32 -4.04
CA ALA A 245 -15.99 4.31 -3.01
C ALA A 245 -15.02 5.49 -3.11
N LEU A 246 -13.72 5.25 -3.37
CA LEU A 246 -12.72 6.29 -3.57
C LEU A 246 -13.02 7.16 -4.79
N GLU A 247 -13.42 6.56 -5.91
CA GLU A 247 -13.85 7.31 -7.11
C GLU A 247 -15.10 8.16 -6.81
N THR A 248 -16.06 7.63 -6.07
CA THR A 248 -17.25 8.39 -5.67
C THR A 248 -16.89 9.57 -4.74
N ILE A 249 -15.91 9.39 -3.84
CA ILE A 249 -15.41 10.48 -3.00
C ILE A 249 -14.69 11.52 -3.87
N ARG A 250 -13.91 11.09 -4.86
CA ARG A 250 -13.24 11.99 -5.80
C ARG A 250 -14.22 12.88 -6.54
N ASP A 251 -15.31 12.31 -7.02
CA ASP A 251 -16.35 13.05 -7.75
C ASP A 251 -17.06 14.09 -6.86
N ASN A 252 -17.32 13.73 -5.60
CA ASN A 252 -18.06 14.57 -4.66
C ASN A 252 -17.17 15.57 -3.90
N HIS A 253 -15.92 15.21 -3.62
CA HIS A 253 -14.98 15.94 -2.78
C HIS A 253 -13.57 16.00 -3.42
N PRO A 254 -13.37 16.70 -4.56
CA PRO A 254 -12.10 16.70 -5.30
C PRO A 254 -10.91 17.28 -4.52
N ASN A 255 -11.19 17.96 -3.41
CA ASN A 255 -10.17 18.55 -2.51
C ASN A 255 -9.92 17.73 -1.24
N ASP A 256 -10.46 16.52 -1.15
CA ASP A 256 -10.26 15.65 0.00
C ASP A 256 -8.77 15.41 0.28
N LYS A 257 -8.38 15.49 1.56
CA LYS A 257 -6.99 15.36 1.99
C LYS A 257 -6.43 13.97 1.70
N LEU A 258 -7.23 12.93 1.92
CA LEU A 258 -6.84 11.54 1.65
C LEU A 258 -6.59 11.33 0.16
N LEU A 259 -7.48 11.81 -0.73
CA LEU A 259 -7.30 11.67 -2.18
C LEU A 259 -6.02 12.36 -2.66
N LYS A 260 -5.73 13.56 -2.16
CA LYS A 260 -4.48 14.26 -2.48
C LYS A 260 -3.24 13.47 -2.02
N ALA A 261 -3.30 12.88 -0.84
CA ALA A 261 -2.21 12.05 -0.34
C ALA A 261 -2.06 10.75 -1.15
N LEU A 262 -3.17 10.07 -1.48
CA LEU A 262 -3.17 8.88 -2.33
C LEU A 262 -2.63 9.18 -3.75
N ASP A 263 -2.97 10.33 -4.30
CA ASP A 263 -2.47 10.76 -5.61
C ASP A 263 -0.97 11.10 -5.58
N ALA A 264 -0.43 11.47 -4.44
CA ALA A 264 0.98 11.77 -4.24
C ALA A 264 1.82 10.55 -3.82
N ALA A 265 1.19 9.43 -3.43
CA ALA A 265 1.89 8.24 -2.95
C ALA A 265 2.76 7.60 -4.03
N ASP A 266 3.96 7.14 -3.68
CA ASP A 266 4.95 6.61 -4.64
C ASP A 266 4.81 5.10 -4.86
N ASN A 267 4.15 4.38 -3.93
CA ASN A 267 4.02 2.93 -4.01
C ASN A 267 2.77 2.42 -3.28
N LEU A 268 2.39 1.15 -3.56
CA LEU A 268 1.21 0.52 -2.99
C LEU A 268 1.28 0.38 -1.44
N GLY A 269 2.48 0.23 -0.88
CA GLY A 269 2.67 0.17 0.58
C GLY A 269 2.29 1.47 1.25
N GLU A 270 2.63 2.59 0.64
CA GLU A 270 2.24 3.92 1.11
C GLU A 270 0.73 4.15 1.02
N ILE A 271 0.10 3.74 -0.08
CA ILE A 271 -1.37 3.78 -0.19
C ILE A 271 -2.04 3.04 0.96
N LYS A 272 -1.62 1.80 1.24
CA LYS A 272 -2.18 1.01 2.35
C LYS A 272 -1.95 1.68 3.71
N ARG A 273 -0.81 2.34 3.89
CA ARG A 273 -0.53 3.12 5.10
C ARG A 273 -1.49 4.31 5.23
N LEU A 274 -1.72 5.06 4.15
CA LEU A 274 -2.64 6.20 4.12
C LEU A 274 -4.10 5.78 4.38
N GLU A 275 -4.55 4.66 3.83
CA GLU A 275 -5.87 4.08 4.12
C GLU A 275 -6.04 3.81 5.63
N ASN A 276 -5.03 3.18 6.27
CA ASN A 276 -5.07 2.87 7.70
C ASN A 276 -5.05 4.13 8.60
N LEU A 277 -4.50 5.23 8.13
CA LEU A 277 -4.43 6.50 8.84
C LEU A 277 -5.64 7.42 8.57
N SER A 278 -6.54 7.07 7.65
CA SER A 278 -7.73 7.85 7.33
C SER A 278 -8.98 7.28 8.00
N TYR A 279 -9.80 8.16 8.60
CA TYR A 279 -11.10 7.77 9.16
C TYR A 279 -12.05 7.19 8.10
N ARG A 280 -11.80 7.46 6.82
CA ARG A 280 -12.60 6.93 5.70
C ARG A 280 -12.62 5.40 5.68
N PHE A 281 -11.52 4.77 6.09
CA PHE A 281 -11.34 3.31 6.14
C PHE A 281 -11.14 2.79 7.57
N ASN A 282 -10.46 3.55 8.42
CA ASN A 282 -10.22 3.22 9.82
C ASN A 282 -11.13 4.05 10.73
N HIS A 283 -12.32 3.55 10.99
CA HIS A 283 -13.34 4.23 11.78
C HIS A 283 -12.93 4.43 13.25
N GLY A 284 -11.93 3.70 13.74
CA GLY A 284 -11.36 3.90 15.07
C GLY A 284 -10.82 5.32 15.29
N ILE A 285 -10.46 6.04 14.21
CA ILE A 285 -10.03 7.43 14.28
C ILE A 285 -11.17 8.35 14.75
N LEU A 286 -12.42 8.04 14.39
CA LEU A 286 -13.59 8.79 14.83
C LEU A 286 -13.83 8.66 16.36
N LEU A 287 -13.29 7.61 16.99
CA LEU A 287 -13.40 7.42 18.43
C LEU A 287 -12.49 8.37 19.25
N ARG A 288 -11.43 8.89 18.66
CA ARG A 288 -10.44 9.73 19.37
C ARG A 288 -11.08 10.93 20.10
N PRO A 289 -11.94 11.76 19.45
CA PRO A 289 -12.61 12.86 20.13
C PRO A 289 -13.51 12.40 21.27
N ILE A 290 -14.26 11.31 21.08
CA ILE A 290 -15.17 10.78 22.10
C ILE A 290 -14.36 10.32 23.32
N LYS A 291 -13.29 9.55 23.10
CA LYS A 291 -12.40 9.07 24.17
C LYS A 291 -11.85 10.22 25.00
N MET A 292 -11.37 11.27 24.32
CA MET A 292 -10.80 12.42 24.99
C MET A 292 -11.84 13.20 25.79
N ILE A 293 -13.01 13.50 25.21
CA ILE A 293 -14.11 14.19 25.91
C ILE A 293 -14.52 13.39 27.14
N THR A 294 -14.67 12.08 27.01
CA THR A 294 -15.02 11.17 28.10
C THR A 294 -14.00 11.22 29.24
N LYS A 295 -12.70 11.14 28.93
CA LYS A 295 -11.62 11.21 29.92
C LYS A 295 -11.62 12.53 30.70
N PHE A 296 -11.86 13.64 30.03
CA PHE A 296 -11.98 14.95 30.71
C PHE A 296 -13.26 15.07 31.53
N SER A 297 -14.38 14.52 31.09
CA SER A 297 -15.63 14.53 31.85
C SER A 297 -15.51 13.77 33.19
N MET A 298 -14.77 12.65 33.19
CA MET A 298 -14.50 11.86 34.40
C MET A 298 -13.60 12.60 35.40
N SER A 299 -12.79 13.55 34.95
CA SER A 299 -11.84 14.26 35.82
C SER A 299 -12.50 15.35 36.70
N ASP A 300 -13.74 15.75 36.40
CA ASP A 300 -14.42 16.79 37.13
C ASP A 300 -15.24 16.21 38.30
N LEU A 301 -14.56 15.93 39.39
CA LEU A 301 -15.22 15.53 40.63
C LEU A 301 -15.98 16.73 41.22
N ILE A 302 -17.30 16.62 41.24
CA ILE A 302 -18.18 17.64 41.79
C ILE A 302 -18.62 17.22 43.17
N THR A 303 -18.23 18.00 44.16
CA THR A 303 -18.67 17.82 45.54
C THR A 303 -19.48 19.01 45.99
N ASN A 304 -20.70 18.78 46.46
CA ASN A 304 -21.49 19.79 47.14
C ASN A 304 -21.27 19.68 48.66
N GLU A 305 -21.19 20.84 49.32
CA GLU A 305 -21.07 20.93 50.79
C GLU A 305 -22.43 21.07 51.47
N LYS A 306 -23.49 21.41 50.69
CA LYS A 306 -24.91 21.55 51.18
C LYS A 306 -25.83 20.51 50.55
N ASP A 307 -27.04 20.44 51.06
CA ASP A 307 -28.04 19.42 50.72
C ASP A 307 -28.44 19.45 49.26
N LEU A 308 -28.56 20.60 48.62
CA LEU A 308 -28.92 20.76 47.23
C LEU A 308 -28.00 21.77 46.51
N GLY A 309 -27.56 21.49 45.34
CA GLY A 309 -26.80 22.41 44.50
C GLY A 309 -27.10 22.25 43.03
N VAL A 310 -27.06 23.36 42.30
CA VAL A 310 -27.15 23.38 40.83
C VAL A 310 -25.95 24.15 40.32
N GLY A 311 -25.36 23.69 39.21
CA GLY A 311 -24.23 24.38 38.62
C GLY A 311 -24.10 24.16 37.12
N VAL A 312 -23.23 24.99 36.53
CA VAL A 312 -22.89 24.94 35.12
C VAL A 312 -21.36 24.97 34.98
N ILE A 313 -20.85 24.14 34.08
CA ILE A 313 -19.42 24.04 33.78
C ILE A 313 -19.26 24.19 32.27
N PRO A 314 -19.09 25.39 31.71
CA PRO A 314 -18.56 25.54 30.37
C PRO A 314 -17.07 25.18 30.38
N TYR A 315 -16.63 24.45 29.36
CA TYR A 315 -15.20 24.16 29.18
C TYR A 315 -14.78 24.16 27.73
N TYR A 316 -13.51 24.39 27.53
CA TYR A 316 -12.84 24.32 26.24
C TYR A 316 -11.68 23.34 26.32
N ILE A 317 -11.59 22.43 25.33
CA ILE A 317 -10.53 21.47 25.20
C ILE A 317 -9.80 21.75 23.88
N MET A 318 -8.48 21.80 23.91
CA MET A 318 -7.65 22.00 22.74
C MET A 318 -6.49 20.99 22.69
N SER A 319 -6.11 20.62 21.48
CA SER A 319 -4.88 19.90 21.16
C SER A 319 -4.40 20.33 19.78
N ASP A 320 -3.26 19.78 19.31
CA ASP A 320 -2.76 20.05 17.96
C ASP A 320 -3.74 19.60 16.85
N LYS A 321 -4.63 18.65 17.15
CA LYS A 321 -5.55 18.05 16.17
C LYS A 321 -7.03 18.29 16.46
N MET A 322 -7.37 18.77 17.64
CA MET A 322 -8.78 18.87 18.03
C MET A 322 -9.05 20.07 18.92
N ASP A 323 -10.16 20.71 18.61
CA ASP A 323 -10.80 21.71 19.45
C ASP A 323 -12.21 21.24 19.86
N ALA A 324 -12.57 21.40 21.12
CA ALA A 324 -13.93 21.14 21.60
C ALA A 324 -14.42 22.20 22.57
N VAL A 325 -15.70 22.54 22.43
CA VAL A 325 -16.44 23.38 23.35
C VAL A 325 -17.52 22.54 23.98
N ASP A 326 -17.60 22.58 25.29
CA ASP A 326 -18.62 21.85 26.08
C ASP A 326 -19.36 22.75 27.04
N GLY A 327 -20.58 22.34 27.34
CA GLY A 327 -21.41 22.90 28.42
C GLY A 327 -21.99 21.76 29.23
N HIS A 328 -21.71 21.76 30.53
CA HIS A 328 -22.22 20.79 31.48
C HIS A 328 -23.14 21.47 32.49
N LEU A 329 -24.38 21.01 32.57
CA LEU A 329 -25.36 21.44 33.55
C LEU A 329 -25.64 20.32 34.54
N TYR A 330 -25.57 20.57 35.82
CA TYR A 330 -25.74 19.55 36.82
C TYR A 330 -26.61 19.97 38.03
N ILE A 331 -27.15 18.94 38.68
CA ILE A 331 -27.79 19.01 39.99
C ILE A 331 -27.12 18.02 40.94
N GLY A 332 -26.77 18.46 42.12
CA GLY A 332 -26.18 17.62 43.16
C GLY A 332 -26.98 17.69 44.45
N HIS A 333 -27.01 16.59 45.18
CA HIS A 333 -27.66 16.45 46.48
C HIS A 333 -26.74 15.72 47.45
N LYS A 334 -26.68 16.24 48.68
CA LYS A 334 -25.98 15.61 49.80
C LYS A 334 -27.00 15.13 50.82
N HIS A 335 -26.86 13.86 51.23
CA HIS A 335 -27.62 13.31 52.34
C HIS A 335 -26.67 12.58 53.28
N ASP A 336 -26.47 13.11 54.46
CA ASP A 336 -25.47 12.62 55.42
C ASP A 336 -24.05 12.52 54.78
N ASN A 337 -23.53 11.27 54.65
CA ASN A 337 -22.22 10.99 54.11
C ASN A 337 -22.24 10.63 52.61
N LEU A 338 -23.42 10.70 51.98
CA LEU A 338 -23.61 10.38 50.57
C LEU A 338 -23.84 11.66 49.75
N TYR A 339 -23.01 11.84 48.74
CA TYR A 339 -23.22 12.85 47.71
C TYR A 339 -23.75 12.14 46.46
N PHE A 340 -24.81 12.66 45.90
CA PHE A 340 -25.34 12.20 44.65
C PHE A 340 -25.40 13.37 43.66
N TYR A 341 -25.09 13.06 42.42
CA TYR A 341 -24.97 14.04 41.36
C TYR A 341 -25.55 13.49 40.08
N ALA A 342 -26.23 14.32 39.29
CA ALA A 342 -26.71 14.03 37.94
C ALA A 342 -26.48 15.23 37.03
N GLY A 343 -25.98 15.01 35.84
CA GLY A 343 -25.66 16.05 34.89
C GLY A 343 -26.04 15.69 33.45
N VAL A 344 -26.14 16.74 32.65
CA VAL A 344 -26.25 16.64 31.19
C VAL A 344 -25.16 17.48 30.56
N ASN A 345 -24.56 16.95 29.49
CA ASN A 345 -23.48 17.62 28.77
C ASN A 345 -23.79 17.74 27.29
N LEU A 346 -23.23 18.78 26.68
CA LEU A 346 -23.32 19.05 25.25
C LEU A 346 -21.97 19.49 24.75
N ASN A 347 -21.35 18.64 23.91
CA ASN A 347 -20.03 18.87 23.36
C ASN A 347 -20.09 19.08 21.86
N LYS A 348 -19.49 20.15 21.35
CA LYS A 348 -19.21 20.34 19.94
C LYS A 348 -17.71 20.26 19.75
N PHE A 349 -17.25 19.47 18.78
CA PHE A 349 -15.83 19.33 18.46
C PHE A 349 -15.56 19.43 16.97
N GLU A 350 -14.32 19.82 16.65
CA GLU A 350 -13.74 19.82 15.32
C GLU A 350 -12.39 19.10 15.40
N TYR A 351 -12.17 18.14 14.50
CA TYR A 351 -10.93 17.35 14.41
C TYR A 351 -10.31 17.57 13.06
N SER A 352 -9.01 17.89 13.02
CA SER A 352 -8.25 18.09 11.78
C SER A 352 -6.80 17.62 11.96
N ASP A 353 -6.35 16.75 11.07
CA ASP A 353 -4.94 16.36 10.93
C ASP A 353 -4.53 16.38 9.45
N GLU A 354 -3.40 15.77 9.10
CA GLU A 354 -2.89 15.76 7.74
C GLU A 354 -3.82 15.06 6.74
N LEU A 355 -4.58 14.04 7.19
CA LEU A 355 -5.44 13.22 6.34
C LEU A 355 -6.93 13.34 6.65
N ASN A 356 -7.26 13.81 7.85
CA ASN A 356 -8.61 13.75 8.40
C ASN A 356 -9.13 15.16 8.70
N ASP A 357 -10.41 15.36 8.39
CA ASP A 357 -11.13 16.59 8.68
C ASP A 357 -12.60 16.24 8.92
N PHE A 358 -13.05 16.35 10.16
CA PHE A 358 -14.41 16.05 10.55
C PHE A 358 -14.82 16.76 11.82
N SER A 359 -16.12 16.87 12.06
CA SER A 359 -16.67 17.49 13.27
C SER A 359 -17.80 16.65 13.84
N GLY A 360 -18.19 16.94 15.06
CA GLY A 360 -19.29 16.26 15.69
C GLY A 360 -19.94 17.04 16.81
N LEU A 361 -21.11 16.53 17.21
CA LEU A 361 -21.90 17.01 18.33
C LEU A 361 -22.25 15.82 19.22
N SER A 362 -21.89 15.88 20.49
CA SER A 362 -22.14 14.83 21.48
C SER A 362 -23.10 15.32 22.54
N TYR A 363 -24.07 14.50 22.88
CA TYR A 363 -25.01 14.70 23.99
C TYR A 363 -24.76 13.60 25.01
N GLY A 364 -24.64 14.00 26.28
CA GLY A 364 -24.36 13.02 27.33
C GLY A 364 -25.16 13.28 28.60
N MET A 365 -25.18 12.25 29.42
CA MET A 365 -25.67 12.27 30.79
C MET A 365 -24.68 11.57 31.68
N ASP A 366 -24.47 12.05 32.86
CA ASP A 366 -23.61 11.43 33.85
C ASP A 366 -24.24 11.45 35.24
N PHE A 367 -23.88 10.46 35.99
CA PHE A 367 -24.27 10.27 37.38
C PHE A 367 -23.01 9.98 38.18
N GLN A 368 -22.95 10.61 39.35
CA GLN A 368 -21.87 10.39 40.28
C GLN A 368 -22.45 10.16 41.68
N SER A 369 -21.89 9.19 42.40
CA SER A 369 -22.12 9.06 43.83
C SER A 369 -20.78 9.05 44.56
N ARG A 370 -20.71 9.71 45.69
CA ARG A 370 -19.55 9.66 46.60
C ARG A 370 -20.01 9.40 48.01
N GLN A 371 -19.54 8.30 48.59
CA GLN A 371 -19.81 7.97 49.96
C GLN A 371 -18.54 8.18 50.82
N THR A 372 -18.66 8.95 51.89
CA THR A 372 -17.53 9.29 52.74
C THR A 372 -17.66 8.60 54.11
N PHE A 373 -16.57 7.93 54.58
CA PHE A 373 -16.45 7.25 55.86
C PHE A 373 -15.28 7.87 56.64
N ASP A 374 -15.53 8.90 57.41
CA ASP A 374 -14.50 9.72 58.05
C ASP A 374 -13.53 10.30 57.02
N LYS A 375 -12.30 9.79 56.93
CA LYS A 375 -11.25 10.17 55.98
C LYS A 375 -11.21 9.33 54.72
N PHE A 376 -11.88 8.20 54.72
CA PHE A 376 -11.98 7.34 53.55
C PHE A 376 -13.23 7.64 52.75
N TRP A 377 -13.13 7.58 51.44
CA TRP A 377 -14.28 7.75 50.56
C TRP A 377 -14.24 6.79 49.37
N ILE A 378 -15.41 6.47 48.84
CA ILE A 378 -15.67 5.74 47.64
C ILE A 378 -16.41 6.67 46.69
N ASN A 379 -15.99 6.73 45.44
CA ASN A 379 -16.62 7.51 44.39
C ASN A 379 -16.95 6.60 43.20
N GLU A 380 -18.19 6.72 42.71
CA GLU A 380 -18.70 5.99 41.57
C GLU A 380 -19.16 7.01 40.52
N VAL A 381 -18.74 6.83 39.28
CA VAL A 381 -19.19 7.67 38.15
C VAL A 381 -19.74 6.75 37.08
N LEU A 382 -20.87 7.10 36.51
CA LEU A 382 -21.48 6.43 35.37
C LEU A 382 -21.94 7.48 34.37
N GLY A 383 -21.51 7.39 33.13
CA GLY A 383 -21.91 8.32 32.09
C GLY A 383 -22.25 7.64 30.76
N PHE A 384 -23.08 8.32 29.97
CA PHE A 384 -23.53 7.89 28.66
C PHE A 384 -23.41 9.05 27.69
N SER A 385 -23.00 8.80 26.45
CA SER A 385 -23.05 9.82 25.40
C SER A 385 -23.45 9.25 24.06
N LEU A 386 -24.14 10.09 23.28
CA LEU A 386 -24.51 9.88 21.90
C LEU A 386 -23.86 10.97 21.06
N THR A 387 -23.05 10.60 20.08
CA THR A 387 -22.32 11.51 19.22
C THR A 387 -22.76 11.39 17.78
N SER A 388 -23.14 12.51 17.16
CA SER A 388 -23.40 12.61 15.73
C SER A 388 -22.21 13.27 15.05
N PHE A 389 -21.64 12.59 14.03
CA PHE A 389 -20.50 13.09 13.27
C PHE A 389 -20.95 13.69 11.94
N LYS A 390 -20.27 14.74 11.51
CA LYS A 390 -20.26 15.21 10.12
C LYS A 390 -19.05 14.62 9.43
N ALA A 391 -19.21 13.42 8.94
CA ALA A 391 -18.15 12.64 8.29
C ALA A 391 -18.77 11.64 7.32
N ASP A 392 -18.17 11.48 6.15
CA ASP A 392 -18.50 10.44 5.19
C ASP A 392 -17.45 9.33 5.29
N TYR A 393 -17.86 8.10 5.53
CA TYR A 393 -16.95 6.96 5.70
C TYR A 393 -17.33 5.80 4.79
N ILE A 394 -16.37 4.91 4.54
CA ILE A 394 -16.54 3.71 3.71
C ILE A 394 -16.76 2.52 4.64
N SER A 395 -17.97 1.97 4.65
CA SER A 395 -18.28 0.78 5.44
C SER A 395 -17.62 -0.48 4.89
N MET A 396 -17.58 -1.56 5.68
CA MET A 396 -16.98 -2.84 5.28
C MET A 396 -17.58 -3.43 4.01
N ASP A 397 -18.84 -3.11 3.68
CA ASP A 397 -19.48 -3.50 2.42
C ASP A 397 -19.11 -2.59 1.23
N GLY A 398 -18.19 -1.64 1.42
CA GLY A 398 -17.69 -0.72 0.40
C GLY A 398 -18.63 0.44 0.07
N LYS A 399 -19.72 0.65 0.84
CA LYS A 399 -20.64 1.75 0.61
C LYS A 399 -20.24 2.98 1.40
N ILE A 400 -20.41 4.15 0.80
CA ILE A 400 -20.28 5.41 1.50
C ILE A 400 -21.50 5.60 2.40
N LYS A 401 -21.26 5.83 3.67
CA LYS A 401 -22.26 6.19 4.68
C LYS A 401 -21.91 7.54 5.27
N ASN A 402 -22.94 8.33 5.51
CA ASN A 402 -22.80 9.70 5.95
C ASN A 402 -23.23 9.83 7.42
N ASN A 403 -22.59 10.74 8.13
CA ASN A 403 -22.96 11.15 9.48
C ASN A 403 -23.14 9.96 10.45
N PRO A 404 -22.10 9.18 10.73
CA PRO A 404 -22.22 8.07 11.64
C PRO A 404 -22.62 8.52 13.04
N LEU A 405 -23.36 7.66 13.75
CA LEU A 405 -23.67 7.83 15.14
C LEU A 405 -22.70 7.02 15.99
N GLY A 406 -22.11 7.67 16.97
CA GLY A 406 -21.31 7.05 18.01
C GLY A 406 -22.09 6.95 19.32
N PHE A 407 -21.91 5.85 20.02
CA PHE A 407 -22.41 5.65 21.37
C PHE A 407 -21.26 5.27 22.28
N SER A 408 -21.18 5.91 23.45
CA SER A 408 -20.24 5.51 24.49
C SER A 408 -20.92 5.52 25.86
N TRP A 409 -20.43 4.68 26.73
CA TRP A 409 -20.70 4.82 28.16
C TRP A 409 -19.38 4.61 28.92
N TYR A 410 -19.33 5.12 30.13
CA TYR A 410 -18.19 4.94 30.98
C TYR A 410 -18.62 4.71 32.42
N GLY A 411 -17.82 3.93 33.12
CA GLY A 411 -17.92 3.73 34.55
C GLY A 411 -16.56 3.91 35.19
N ASP A 412 -16.53 4.60 36.33
CA ASP A 412 -15.34 4.70 37.17
C ASP A 412 -15.70 4.40 38.60
N LEU A 413 -14.90 3.57 39.25
CA LEU A 413 -14.97 3.31 40.68
C LEU A 413 -13.62 3.69 41.28
N SER A 414 -13.60 4.69 42.13
CA SER A 414 -12.38 5.15 42.77
C SER A 414 -12.52 5.25 44.30
N VAL A 415 -11.40 5.08 44.97
CA VAL A 415 -11.29 5.21 46.43
C VAL A 415 -10.18 6.17 46.77
N GLY A 416 -10.35 6.89 47.86
CA GLY A 416 -9.34 7.83 48.35
C GLY A 416 -9.32 7.90 49.87
N TYR A 417 -8.24 8.44 50.38
CA TYR A 417 -8.06 8.66 51.81
C TYR A 417 -7.48 10.06 52.06
N ASP A 418 -8.19 10.88 52.86
CA ASP A 418 -7.81 12.25 53.16
C ASP A 418 -6.84 12.33 54.34
N PHE A 419 -5.57 12.63 54.05
CA PHE A 419 -4.57 12.93 55.07
C PHE A 419 -4.52 14.42 55.38
N ASN A 420 -4.98 14.85 56.51
CA ASN A 420 -4.83 16.23 56.99
C ASN A 420 -3.40 16.40 57.47
N THR A 421 -2.56 17.09 56.69
CA THR A 421 -1.15 17.35 57.05
C THR A 421 -1.04 18.62 57.89
N ASP A 422 -2.01 19.56 57.73
CA ASP A 422 -2.14 20.78 58.47
C ASP A 422 -3.63 21.18 58.48
N GLU A 423 -4.01 22.20 59.28
CA GLU A 423 -5.42 22.67 59.32
C GLU A 423 -6.00 23.04 57.96
N ASN A 424 -5.12 23.47 57.03
CA ASN A 424 -5.50 23.98 55.73
C ASN A 424 -5.01 23.11 54.54
N ILE A 425 -4.34 22.01 54.81
CA ILE A 425 -3.73 21.14 53.76
C ILE A 425 -4.24 19.70 53.88
N ILE A 426 -4.82 19.19 52.79
CA ILE A 426 -5.28 17.82 52.67
C ILE A 426 -4.53 17.19 51.51
N LEU A 427 -3.92 16.03 51.74
CA LEU A 427 -3.34 15.17 50.71
C LEU A 427 -4.21 13.93 50.58
N THR A 428 -4.63 13.59 49.38
CA THR A 428 -5.54 12.49 49.10
C THR A 428 -4.95 11.57 48.04
N PRO A 429 -4.30 10.47 48.40
CA PRO A 429 -4.00 9.39 47.45
C PRO A 429 -5.32 8.78 46.98
N ILE A 430 -5.34 8.44 45.67
CA ILE A 430 -6.51 7.93 44.97
C ILE A 430 -6.10 6.70 44.16
N MET A 431 -6.97 5.71 44.13
CA MET A 431 -6.87 4.56 43.24
C MET A 431 -8.25 4.23 42.69
N GLY A 432 -8.31 3.90 41.41
CA GLY A 432 -9.58 3.57 40.78
C GLY A 432 -9.45 2.63 39.61
N LEU A 433 -10.62 2.19 39.15
CA LEU A 433 -10.81 1.34 37.97
C LEU A 433 -11.80 2.02 37.04
N SER A 434 -11.41 2.22 35.80
CA SER A 434 -12.24 2.77 34.73
C SER A 434 -12.55 1.72 33.69
N TYR A 435 -13.77 1.76 33.16
CA TYR A 435 -14.26 0.93 32.06
C TYR A 435 -15.05 1.79 31.08
N GLN A 436 -14.64 1.81 29.80
CA GLN A 436 -15.12 2.77 28.81
C GLN A 436 -15.32 2.08 27.46
N PRO A 437 -16.47 1.49 27.15
CA PRO A 437 -16.80 0.99 25.83
C PRO A 437 -17.30 2.11 24.90
N TYR A 438 -16.89 2.01 23.67
CA TYR A 438 -17.18 2.92 22.57
C TYR A 438 -17.67 2.13 21.37
N ASN A 439 -18.72 2.62 20.73
CA ASN A 439 -19.25 2.07 19.49
C ASN A 439 -19.49 3.19 18.49
N ILE A 440 -18.96 3.05 17.30
CA ILE A 440 -19.23 3.97 16.18
C ILE A 440 -19.21 3.19 14.88
N ALA A 441 -20.22 3.41 14.04
CA ALA A 441 -20.35 2.70 12.78
C ALA A 441 -20.25 1.16 12.98
N ASP A 442 -19.19 0.55 12.48
CA ASP A 442 -18.88 -0.88 12.56
C ASP A 442 -17.69 -1.18 13.49
N VAL A 443 -17.20 -0.17 14.22
CA VAL A 443 -16.11 -0.30 15.19
C VAL A 443 -16.64 -0.27 16.61
N SER A 444 -16.21 -1.26 17.40
CA SER A 444 -16.43 -1.32 18.84
C SER A 444 -15.09 -1.47 19.54
N GLU A 445 -14.79 -0.58 20.45
CA GLU A 445 -13.59 -0.62 21.27
C GLU A 445 -13.94 -0.50 22.75
N THR A 446 -13.07 -0.99 23.60
CA THR A 446 -13.24 -0.87 25.06
C THR A 446 -11.89 -0.52 25.68
N ASP A 447 -11.86 0.60 26.40
CA ASP A 447 -10.75 0.96 27.25
C ASP A 447 -11.07 0.54 28.69
N SER A 448 -10.19 -0.21 29.31
CA SER A 448 -10.27 -0.55 30.73
C SER A 448 -8.90 -0.39 31.36
N PHE A 449 -8.82 0.36 32.45
CA PHE A 449 -7.55 0.64 33.08
C PHE A 449 -7.71 0.91 34.57
N VAL A 450 -6.65 0.59 35.32
CA VAL A 450 -6.49 1.03 36.69
C VAL A 450 -5.76 2.36 36.68
N HIS A 451 -6.22 3.30 37.48
CA HIS A 451 -5.52 4.58 37.68
C HIS A 451 -5.12 4.76 39.14
N ILE A 452 -3.99 5.41 39.33
CA ILE A 452 -3.49 5.84 40.63
C ILE A 452 -3.18 7.33 40.55
N GLY A 453 -3.49 8.05 41.61
CA GLY A 453 -3.28 9.48 41.63
C GLY A 453 -3.20 10.04 43.03
N ALA A 454 -3.10 11.35 43.10
CA ALA A 454 -3.19 12.09 44.35
C ALA A 454 -3.71 13.52 44.09
N ASP A 455 -4.47 13.99 45.05
CA ASP A 455 -4.86 15.39 45.17
C ASP A 455 -4.10 16.06 46.31
N ALA A 456 -3.64 17.28 46.08
CA ALA A 456 -3.14 18.17 47.11
C ALA A 456 -4.07 19.39 47.17
N LYS A 457 -4.82 19.53 48.25
CA LYS A 457 -5.78 20.58 48.46
C LYS A 457 -5.27 21.55 49.54
N TYR A 458 -5.28 22.85 49.21
CA TYR A 458 -5.00 23.92 50.14
C TYR A 458 -6.20 24.87 50.17
N PHE A 459 -6.66 25.26 51.36
CA PHE A 459 -7.75 26.23 51.51
C PHE A 459 -7.54 27.20 52.68
N PHE A 460 -8.12 28.38 52.56
CA PHE A 460 -8.14 29.37 53.62
C PHE A 460 -9.39 30.24 53.48
N VAL A 461 -9.77 30.95 54.57
CA VAL A 461 -10.95 31.83 54.59
C VAL A 461 -10.51 33.25 54.87
N VAL A 462 -10.96 34.20 54.04
CA VAL A 462 -10.78 35.65 54.23
C VAL A 462 -12.09 36.34 53.93
N ASP A 463 -12.53 37.21 54.84
CA ASP A 463 -13.73 38.02 54.69
C ASP A 463 -15.00 37.25 54.29
N GLY A 464 -15.18 36.07 54.83
CA GLY A 464 -16.33 35.21 54.55
C GLY A 464 -16.29 34.52 53.17
N ILE A 465 -15.13 34.50 52.50
CA ILE A 465 -14.90 33.77 51.25
C ILE A 465 -13.86 32.68 51.54
N LYS A 466 -14.20 31.46 51.20
CA LYS A 466 -13.28 30.30 51.19
C LYS A 466 -12.57 30.24 49.83
N TYR A 467 -11.27 30.29 49.87
CA TYR A 467 -10.37 30.11 48.74
C TYR A 467 -9.88 28.67 48.75
N GLU A 468 -9.92 28.00 47.60
CA GLU A 468 -9.53 26.61 47.47
C GLU A 468 -8.58 26.43 46.27
N TYR A 469 -7.46 25.77 46.49
CA TYR A 469 -6.52 25.36 45.45
C TYR A 469 -6.41 23.86 45.51
N VAL A 470 -6.63 23.18 44.38
CA VAL A 470 -6.45 21.73 44.27
C VAL A 470 -5.51 21.42 43.10
N LEU A 471 -4.43 20.76 43.40
CA LEU A 471 -3.53 20.19 42.41
C LEU A 471 -3.78 18.69 42.38
N SER A 472 -4.17 18.15 41.23
CA SER A 472 -4.43 16.75 41.01
C SER A 472 -3.46 16.16 39.99
N ALA A 473 -3.01 14.93 40.22
CA ALA A 473 -2.27 14.17 39.22
C ALA A 473 -2.69 12.71 39.28
N ALA A 474 -2.85 12.06 38.12
CA ALA A 474 -3.16 10.65 38.02
C ALA A 474 -2.46 10.00 36.83
N TYR A 475 -2.17 8.72 36.96
CA TYR A 475 -1.58 7.88 35.91
C TYR A 475 -2.43 6.61 35.74
N GLY A 476 -2.77 6.29 34.52
CA GLY A 476 -3.49 5.09 34.13
C GLY A 476 -2.56 4.00 33.59
N THR A 477 -2.91 2.73 33.84
CA THR A 477 -2.16 1.58 33.29
C THR A 477 -2.22 1.48 31.77
N ASN A 478 -3.11 2.24 31.13
CA ASN A 478 -3.19 2.44 29.68
C ASN A 478 -2.21 3.50 29.16
N GLY A 479 -1.34 4.07 30.00
CA GLY A 479 -0.35 5.08 29.62
C GLY A 479 -0.82 6.51 29.75
N ASP A 480 -2.09 6.77 30.08
CA ASP A 480 -2.62 8.12 30.25
C ASP A 480 -2.00 8.80 31.48
N LEU A 481 -1.58 10.04 31.29
CA LEU A 481 -1.16 10.94 32.37
C LEU A 481 -2.09 12.14 32.43
N PHE A 482 -2.67 12.37 33.59
CA PHE A 482 -3.56 13.48 33.86
C PHE A 482 -3.01 14.39 34.93
N ALA A 483 -3.08 15.70 34.72
CA ALA A 483 -2.79 16.71 35.74
C ALA A 483 -3.81 17.83 35.67
N ASN A 484 -4.27 18.34 36.81
CA ASN A 484 -5.26 19.39 36.89
C ASN A 484 -4.94 20.38 38.02
N LEU A 485 -5.16 21.65 37.76
CA LEU A 485 -5.13 22.72 38.77
C LEU A 485 -6.51 23.38 38.83
N LYS A 486 -7.14 23.37 40.03
CA LYS A 486 -8.37 24.07 40.33
C LYS A 486 -8.10 25.22 41.27
N ILE A 487 -8.68 26.38 40.96
CA ILE A 487 -8.71 27.55 41.85
C ILE A 487 -10.19 27.89 42.08
N GLY A 488 -10.64 27.74 43.31
CA GLY A 488 -12.04 27.92 43.69
C GLY A 488 -12.24 29.07 44.69
N PHE A 489 -13.41 29.71 44.57
CA PHE A 489 -13.92 30.73 45.52
C PHE A 489 -15.34 30.35 45.89
N THR A 490 -15.59 30.16 47.16
CA THR A 490 -16.93 29.82 47.67
C THR A 490 -17.31 30.71 48.83
N SER A 491 -18.53 31.22 48.86
CA SER A 491 -19.05 31.95 50.03
C SER A 491 -18.98 31.06 51.25
N VAL A 492 -18.60 31.61 52.40
CA VAL A 492 -18.56 30.87 53.68
C VAL A 492 -19.95 30.37 54.10
N MET A 493 -21.02 31.04 53.63
CA MET A 493 -22.38 30.53 53.78
C MET A 493 -22.72 29.39 52.81
N ASP A 494 -21.75 29.04 51.96
CA ASP A 494 -21.87 27.99 50.96
C ASP A 494 -23.06 28.16 49.99
N GLU A 495 -23.51 29.39 49.76
CA GLU A 495 -24.66 29.70 48.89
C GLU A 495 -24.27 29.79 47.41
N ALA A 496 -23.04 30.19 47.13
CA ALA A 496 -22.54 30.28 45.74
C ALA A 496 -21.04 30.08 45.68
N GLY A 497 -20.57 29.47 44.60
CA GLY A 497 -19.16 29.27 44.36
C GLY A 497 -18.80 29.33 42.88
N VAL A 498 -17.58 29.76 42.61
CA VAL A 498 -16.98 29.75 41.26
C VAL A 498 -15.60 29.12 41.34
N SER A 499 -15.26 28.30 40.39
CA SER A 499 -13.88 27.79 40.26
C SER A 499 -13.42 27.78 38.81
N LEU A 500 -12.15 28.09 38.62
CA LEU A 500 -11.42 27.90 37.36
C LEU A 500 -10.60 26.61 37.46
N ASN A 501 -10.74 25.74 36.46
CA ASN A 501 -9.92 24.54 36.36
C ASN A 501 -9.12 24.57 35.06
N THR A 502 -7.86 24.17 35.15
CA THR A 502 -7.00 23.95 33.99
C THR A 502 -6.45 22.54 34.08
N GLY A 503 -6.58 21.75 33.03
CA GLY A 503 -6.12 20.38 33.01
C GLY A 503 -5.26 20.06 31.79
N VAL A 504 -4.39 19.10 31.95
CA VAL A 504 -3.59 18.50 30.87
C VAL A 504 -3.81 17.00 30.93
N LEU A 505 -4.14 16.41 29.79
CA LEU A 505 -4.17 14.98 29.57
C LEU A 505 -3.14 14.64 28.48
N LYS A 506 -2.24 13.72 28.79
CA LYS A 506 -1.40 13.06 27.79
C LYS A 506 -1.94 11.65 27.59
N ASP A 507 -2.29 11.31 26.39
CA ASP A 507 -2.63 9.94 25.98
C ASP A 507 -1.67 9.41 24.91
N ASP A 508 -1.97 8.26 24.31
CA ASP A 508 -1.16 7.65 23.25
C ASP A 508 -1.07 8.49 21.97
N PHE A 509 -1.94 9.50 21.81
CA PHE A 509 -2.05 10.25 20.58
C PHE A 509 -1.44 11.65 20.67
N ASP A 510 -1.65 12.36 21.83
CA ASP A 510 -1.24 13.76 21.93
C ASP A 510 -1.33 14.31 23.37
N TYR A 511 -0.98 15.60 23.50
CA TYR A 511 -1.29 16.40 24.69
C TYR A 511 -2.57 17.20 24.44
N HIS A 512 -3.50 17.08 25.40
CA HIS A 512 -4.78 17.79 25.37
C HIS A 512 -4.86 18.72 26.57
N TYR A 513 -5.33 19.92 26.35
CA TYR A 513 -5.44 20.96 27.36
C TYR A 513 -6.91 21.29 27.57
N LYS A 514 -7.33 21.41 28.83
CA LYS A 514 -8.68 21.80 29.24
C LYS A 514 -8.65 23.08 30.05
N ILE A 515 -9.57 23.97 29.76
CA ILE A 515 -9.88 25.12 30.62
C ILE A 515 -11.39 25.09 30.89
N SER A 516 -11.80 25.12 32.16
CA SER A 516 -13.21 25.17 32.54
C SER A 516 -13.50 26.17 33.65
N LEU A 517 -14.68 26.72 33.59
CA LEU A 517 -15.23 27.59 34.65
C LEU A 517 -16.43 26.87 35.26
N ASN A 518 -16.36 26.53 36.54
CA ASN A 518 -17.50 25.97 37.25
C ASN A 518 -18.17 27.06 38.09
N ALA A 519 -19.44 27.29 37.87
CA ALA A 519 -20.26 28.16 38.69
C ALA A 519 -21.40 27.34 39.31
N LYS A 520 -21.54 27.42 40.64
CA LYS A 520 -22.56 26.67 41.40
C LYS A 520 -23.34 27.58 42.36
N VAL A 521 -24.58 27.24 42.56
CA VAL A 521 -25.44 27.83 43.62
C VAL A 521 -25.95 26.67 44.46
N MET A 522 -25.91 26.83 45.77
CA MET A 522 -26.30 25.82 46.76
C MET A 522 -27.46 26.34 47.59
N PHE A 523 -28.39 25.49 47.94
CA PHE A 523 -29.61 25.78 48.66
C PHE A 523 -29.72 25.05 49.98
#